data_c27577976bf2c9b45f669c07664f62fd
#
_entry.id   c27577976bf2c9b45f669c07664f62fd
#
_cell.length_a   1.000
_cell.length_b   1.000
_cell.length_c   1.000
_cell.angle_alpha   90.00
_cell.angle_beta   90.00
_cell.angle_gamma   90.00
#
_symmetry.space_group_name_H-M   'P 1'
#
loop_
_entity.id
_entity.type
_entity.pdbx_description
1 polymer ?
#
loop_
_entity_poly.entity_id
_entity_poly.type
_entity_poly.pdbx_seq_one_letter_code
_entity_poly.pdbx_strand_id
1 'polypeptide(L)'
;MKKNIIALLLIMTLPAMAADEFTLYELLPPETHSFAITYDVTATREGAPFFFNPIRPGSVSTKERVIERSTGKELKFEVVSGKDAKATGWVQPETPDKAEFIKVYLPGPVPKGGETRIRIFKTYTDAVSYTLKDGQLVFTRPLGIKRNVVVLPKGWELIECASPGIVSIDPDGRIRVSFLNDRDDQLPVKIVARRLP
;
A
#
# COMPACT_ATOMS: atom_id res chain seq x y z
N MET A 1 61.07 -13.16 -14.94
CA MET A 1 59.87 -13.80 -14.30
C MET A 1 58.92 -12.71 -13.84
N LYS A 2 57.83 -12.47 -14.60
CA LYS A 2 56.80 -11.46 -14.22
C LYS A 2 55.73 -12.16 -13.39
N LYS A 3 55.59 -11.76 -12.13
CA LYS A 3 54.52 -12.22 -11.23
C LYS A 3 53.21 -11.50 -11.57
N ASN A 4 52.28 -12.21 -12.17
CA ASN A 4 50.90 -11.70 -12.33
C ASN A 4 50.18 -11.82 -10.98
N ILE A 5 49.87 -10.67 -10.36
CA ILE A 5 48.99 -10.58 -9.19
C ILE A 5 47.57 -10.52 -9.76
N ILE A 6 46.79 -11.60 -9.61
CA ILE A 6 45.36 -11.62 -9.87
C ILE A 6 44.68 -11.02 -8.66
N ALA A 7 44.22 -9.78 -8.78
CA ALA A 7 43.37 -9.14 -7.78
C ALA A 7 41.97 -9.80 -7.84
N LEU A 8 41.66 -10.62 -6.84
CA LEU A 8 40.32 -11.20 -6.68
C LEU A 8 39.36 -10.09 -6.18
N LEU A 9 38.56 -9.55 -7.10
CA LEU A 9 37.53 -8.54 -6.78
C LEU A 9 36.38 -9.27 -6.05
N LEU A 10 36.34 -9.14 -4.73
CA LEU A 10 35.25 -9.65 -3.90
C LEU A 10 34.02 -8.75 -4.12
N ILE A 11 33.13 -9.13 -5.02
CA ILE A 11 31.83 -8.45 -5.20
C ILE A 11 30.99 -8.81 -3.97
N MET A 12 30.95 -7.89 -2.99
CA MET A 12 29.95 -7.95 -1.92
C MET A 12 28.57 -7.66 -2.53
N THR A 13 27.83 -8.71 -2.83
CA THR A 13 26.41 -8.58 -3.12
C THR A 13 25.71 -8.17 -1.82
N LEU A 14 25.38 -6.88 -1.68
CA LEU A 14 24.45 -6.44 -0.66
C LEU A 14 23.13 -7.20 -0.90
N PRO A 15 22.54 -7.86 0.12
CA PRO A 15 21.23 -8.45 -0.03
C PRO A 15 20.27 -7.32 -0.42
N ALA A 16 19.67 -7.41 -1.60
CA ALA A 16 18.54 -6.57 -1.96
C ALA A 16 17.43 -6.88 -0.97
N MET A 17 17.25 -6.00 0.04
CA MET A 17 16.11 -6.06 0.94
C MET A 17 14.88 -5.80 0.09
N ALA A 18 14.22 -6.87 -0.34
CA ALA A 18 12.95 -6.77 -1.04
C ALA A 18 11.95 -6.16 -0.06
N ALA A 19 11.50 -4.94 -0.34
CA ALA A 19 10.44 -4.31 0.42
C ALA A 19 9.22 -5.24 0.40
N ASP A 20 8.87 -5.83 1.55
CA ASP A 20 7.77 -6.77 1.69
C ASP A 20 6.44 -6.01 1.82
N GLU A 21 6.13 -5.19 0.79
CA GLU A 21 4.93 -4.37 0.76
C GLU A 21 3.77 -5.14 0.12
N PHE A 22 2.60 -5.02 0.74
CA PHE A 22 1.37 -5.65 0.29
C PHE A 22 0.18 -4.74 0.59
N THR A 23 -0.75 -4.63 -0.35
CA THR A 23 -2.00 -3.91 -0.13
C THR A 23 -3.20 -4.77 -0.50
N LEU A 24 -4.14 -4.89 0.41
CA LEU A 24 -5.47 -5.45 0.18
C LEU A 24 -6.50 -4.31 0.17
N TYR A 25 -7.28 -4.24 -0.91
CA TYR A 25 -8.45 -3.39 -1.06
C TYR A 25 -9.71 -4.25 -0.99
N GLU A 26 -10.50 -4.12 0.05
CA GLU A 26 -11.80 -4.75 0.16
C GLU A 26 -12.88 -3.73 -0.20
N LEU A 27 -13.50 -3.91 -1.37
CA LEU A 27 -14.53 -3.00 -1.85
C LEU A 27 -15.80 -3.17 -1.01
N LEU A 28 -16.28 -2.09 -0.43
CA LEU A 28 -17.53 -2.02 0.32
C LEU A 28 -18.71 -1.83 -0.64
N PRO A 29 -19.97 -1.80 -0.19
CA PRO A 29 -21.10 -1.55 -1.09
C PRO A 29 -20.84 -0.34 -1.99
N PRO A 30 -21.00 -0.44 -3.33
CA PRO A 30 -20.50 0.57 -4.26
C PRO A 30 -21.19 1.94 -4.09
N GLU A 31 -22.38 1.97 -3.52
CA GLU A 31 -23.12 3.19 -3.19
C GLU A 31 -22.39 4.06 -2.15
N THR A 32 -21.48 3.45 -1.39
CA THR A 32 -20.66 4.17 -0.37
C THR A 32 -19.42 4.82 -0.96
N HIS A 33 -19.04 4.46 -2.20
CA HIS A 33 -17.76 4.84 -2.82
C HIS A 33 -16.54 4.54 -1.93
N SER A 34 -16.67 3.54 -1.05
CA SER A 34 -15.68 3.26 0.00
C SER A 34 -15.07 1.89 -0.13
N PHE A 35 -13.84 1.76 0.29
CA PHE A 35 -13.11 0.49 0.36
C PHE A 35 -12.18 0.46 1.57
N ALA A 36 -12.16 -0.68 2.24
CA ALA A 36 -11.21 -0.92 3.33
C ALA A 36 -9.84 -1.28 2.75
N ILE A 37 -8.80 -0.77 3.40
CA ILE A 37 -7.42 -0.99 2.99
C ILE A 37 -6.67 -1.64 4.16
N THR A 38 -6.01 -2.76 3.88
CA THR A 38 -4.97 -3.32 4.72
C THR A 38 -3.63 -3.13 3.99
N TYR A 39 -2.73 -2.34 4.57
CA TYR A 39 -1.42 -2.04 4.00
C TYR A 39 -0.32 -2.55 4.90
N ASP A 40 0.44 -3.53 4.41
CA ASP A 40 1.65 -4.02 5.04
C ASP A 40 2.86 -3.30 4.44
N VAL A 41 3.70 -2.73 5.30
CA VAL A 41 4.88 -1.98 4.90
C VAL A 41 6.03 -2.21 5.86
N THR A 42 7.24 -2.09 5.33
CA THR A 42 8.48 -2.22 6.07
C THR A 42 9.21 -0.87 6.11
N ALA A 43 9.36 -0.30 7.31
CA ALA A 43 10.17 0.88 7.53
C ALA A 43 11.65 0.46 7.62
N THR A 44 12.49 0.96 6.70
CA THR A 44 13.90 0.59 6.57
C THR A 44 14.86 1.78 6.74
N ARG A 45 14.33 3.02 6.82
CA ARG A 45 15.18 4.22 6.95
C ARG A 45 15.81 4.25 8.35
N GLU A 46 17.11 4.00 8.42
CA GLU A 46 17.88 3.95 9.67
C GLU A 46 17.65 5.20 10.55
N GLY A 47 17.44 4.99 11.84
CA GLY A 47 17.20 6.02 12.83
C GLY A 47 15.81 6.66 12.78
N ALA A 48 14.95 6.32 11.80
CA ALA A 48 13.63 6.92 11.69
C ALA A 48 12.74 6.52 12.88
N PRO A 49 12.21 7.50 13.65
CA PRO A 49 11.28 7.24 14.74
C PRO A 49 9.82 7.19 14.27
N PHE A 50 9.58 7.57 13.00
CA PHE A 50 8.25 7.66 12.40
C PHE A 50 8.21 6.99 11.04
N PHE A 51 7.02 6.47 10.69
CA PHE A 51 6.68 6.13 9.31
C PHE A 51 5.55 7.05 8.84
N PHE A 52 5.66 7.59 7.61
CA PHE A 52 4.66 8.47 7.01
C PHE A 52 3.96 7.75 5.85
N ASN A 53 2.67 7.46 6.02
CA ASN A 53 1.84 6.91 4.95
C ASN A 53 1.01 8.04 4.31
N PRO A 54 1.26 8.41 3.04
CA PRO A 54 0.51 9.47 2.39
C PRO A 54 -0.97 9.10 2.23
N ILE A 55 -1.85 10.05 2.51
CA ILE A 55 -3.26 9.99 2.15
C ILE A 55 -3.38 10.51 0.73
N ARG A 56 -4.02 9.73 -0.14
CA ARG A 56 -4.18 10.10 -1.53
C ARG A 56 -5.05 11.35 -1.67
N PRO A 57 -4.62 12.38 -2.42
CA PRO A 57 -5.45 13.55 -2.68
C PRO A 57 -6.81 13.18 -3.27
N GLY A 58 -7.88 13.76 -2.71
CA GLY A 58 -9.26 13.47 -3.11
C GLY A 58 -9.90 12.27 -2.41
N SER A 59 -9.14 11.47 -1.65
CA SER A 59 -9.69 10.43 -0.79
C SER A 59 -9.89 10.95 0.63
N VAL A 60 -10.98 10.54 1.28
CA VAL A 60 -11.19 10.75 2.73
C VAL A 60 -10.79 9.48 3.45
N SER A 61 -9.81 9.58 4.35
CA SER A 61 -9.33 8.47 5.18
C SER A 61 -10.06 8.44 6.52
N THR A 62 -10.51 7.26 6.94
CA THR A 62 -11.22 7.02 8.20
C THR A 62 -10.93 5.64 8.74
N LYS A 63 -11.29 5.38 10.01
CA LYS A 63 -11.16 4.09 10.69
C LYS A 63 -9.72 3.57 10.71
N GLU A 64 -8.78 4.48 10.86
CA GLU A 64 -7.37 4.14 10.92
C GLU A 64 -7.07 3.31 12.17
N ARG A 65 -6.23 2.31 11.99
CA ARG A 65 -5.62 1.53 13.05
C ARG A 65 -4.26 1.06 12.59
N VAL A 66 -3.27 1.09 13.44
CA VAL A 66 -1.90 0.67 13.09
C VAL A 66 -1.40 -0.31 14.11
N ILE A 67 -0.76 -1.39 13.64
CA ILE A 67 -0.10 -2.38 14.49
C ILE A 67 1.32 -2.64 14.03
N GLU A 68 2.19 -2.99 14.96
CA GLU A 68 3.46 -3.63 14.69
C GLU A 68 3.20 -5.10 14.30
N ARG A 69 3.68 -5.54 13.13
CA ARG A 69 3.37 -6.89 12.62
C ARG A 69 4.02 -8.01 13.43
N SER A 70 5.18 -7.77 14.00
CA SER A 70 5.92 -8.79 14.75
C SER A 70 5.26 -9.15 16.07
N THR A 71 4.63 -8.17 16.73
CA THR A 71 4.07 -8.34 18.09
C THR A 71 2.54 -8.27 18.12
N GLY A 72 1.91 -7.71 17.08
CA GLY A 72 0.48 -7.39 17.04
C GLY A 72 0.08 -6.19 17.92
N LYS A 73 1.04 -5.51 18.55
CA LYS A 73 0.77 -4.35 19.41
C LYS A 73 0.30 -3.16 18.58
N GLU A 74 -0.70 -2.44 19.09
CA GLU A 74 -1.14 -1.18 18.50
C GLU A 74 -0.06 -0.11 18.63
N LEU A 75 0.08 0.68 17.55
CA LEU A 75 1.00 1.80 17.50
C LEU A 75 0.20 3.10 17.49
N LYS A 76 0.74 4.11 18.19
CA LYS A 76 0.22 5.47 18.13
C LYS A 76 0.40 6.02 16.72
N PHE A 77 -0.60 6.75 16.25
CA PHE A 77 -0.54 7.49 14.99
C PHE A 77 -1.31 8.81 15.12
N GLU A 78 -1.10 9.70 14.18
CA GLU A 78 -1.85 10.94 13.99
C GLU A 78 -1.92 11.30 12.52
N VAL A 79 -2.95 12.01 12.09
CA VAL A 79 -3.02 12.60 10.76
C VAL A 79 -2.38 13.99 10.81
N VAL A 80 -1.41 14.22 9.95
CA VAL A 80 -0.64 15.49 9.93
C VAL A 80 -0.60 16.07 8.52
N SER A 81 -0.44 17.40 8.46
CA SER A 81 -0.21 18.10 7.19
C SER A 81 1.19 17.81 6.63
N GLY A 82 1.39 18.04 5.32
CA GLY A 82 2.71 17.99 4.71
C GLY A 82 3.67 19.00 5.32
N LYS A 83 3.18 20.17 5.76
CA LYS A 83 3.96 21.16 6.48
C LYS A 83 4.51 20.59 7.79
N ASP A 84 3.65 19.96 8.61
CA ASP A 84 4.05 19.40 9.90
C ASP A 84 4.94 18.15 9.71
N ALA A 85 4.64 17.34 8.69
CA ALA A 85 5.50 16.21 8.33
C ALA A 85 6.93 16.66 7.96
N LYS A 86 7.08 17.71 7.15
CA LYS A 86 8.39 18.29 6.79
C LYS A 86 9.15 18.81 8.00
N ALA A 87 8.45 19.44 8.95
CA ALA A 87 9.08 19.96 10.18
C ALA A 87 9.76 18.88 11.01
N THR A 88 9.42 17.60 10.83
CA THR A 88 10.10 16.49 11.49
C THR A 88 11.48 16.16 10.90
N GLY A 89 11.79 16.61 9.69
CA GLY A 89 13.01 16.26 8.94
C GLY A 89 13.00 14.86 8.31
N TRP A 90 11.87 14.13 8.39
CA TRP A 90 11.76 12.74 7.90
C TRP A 90 10.97 12.60 6.59
N VAL A 91 10.45 13.70 6.05
CA VAL A 91 9.74 13.75 4.77
C VAL A 91 10.50 14.69 3.84
N GLN A 92 10.38 14.45 2.52
CA GLN A 92 11.10 15.24 1.50
C GLN A 92 10.69 16.73 1.56
N PRO A 93 11.63 17.68 1.40
CA PRO A 93 11.35 19.12 1.44
C PRO A 93 10.32 19.58 0.40
N GLU A 94 10.26 18.89 -0.76
CA GLU A 94 9.35 19.18 -1.87
C GLU A 94 7.91 18.74 -1.62
N THR A 95 7.65 18.02 -0.53
CA THR A 95 6.30 17.59 -0.16
C THR A 95 5.36 18.79 -0.05
N PRO A 96 4.21 18.78 -0.75
CA PRO A 96 3.26 19.89 -0.67
C PRO A 96 2.76 20.10 0.76
N ASP A 97 2.65 21.35 1.21
CA ASP A 97 2.18 21.70 2.57
C ASP A 97 0.77 21.16 2.86
N LYS A 98 -0.07 21.07 1.83
CA LYS A 98 -1.46 20.58 1.92
C LYS A 98 -1.58 19.06 1.80
N ALA A 99 -0.49 18.33 1.54
CA ALA A 99 -0.53 16.88 1.58
C ALA A 99 -0.91 16.41 2.99
N GLU A 100 -1.53 15.25 3.07
CA GLU A 100 -1.89 14.65 4.35
C GLU A 100 -1.21 13.30 4.52
N PHE A 101 -0.82 12.98 5.75
CA PHE A 101 -0.12 11.74 6.09
C PHE A 101 -0.69 11.14 7.37
N ILE A 102 -0.78 9.82 7.39
CA ILE A 102 -0.85 9.07 8.64
C ILE A 102 0.61 8.95 9.12
N LYS A 103 0.97 9.70 10.16
CA LYS A 103 2.27 9.63 10.85
C LYS A 103 2.18 8.58 11.92
N VAL A 104 2.92 7.49 11.77
CA VAL A 104 2.97 6.37 12.70
C VAL A 104 4.19 6.50 13.59
N TYR A 105 4.02 6.40 14.90
CA TYR A 105 5.12 6.33 15.86
C TYR A 105 5.62 4.90 15.93
N LEU A 106 6.85 4.64 15.49
CA LEU A 106 7.46 3.32 15.55
C LEU A 106 7.79 2.95 17.00
N PRO A 107 7.90 1.64 17.33
CA PRO A 107 8.24 1.20 18.71
C PRO A 107 9.58 1.73 19.21
N GLY A 108 10.45 2.10 18.30
CA GLY A 108 11.76 2.72 18.49
C GLY A 108 12.32 3.16 17.13
N PRO A 109 13.43 3.90 17.12
CA PRO A 109 14.14 4.21 15.89
C PRO A 109 14.50 2.94 15.13
N VAL A 110 14.33 2.95 13.79
CA VAL A 110 14.72 1.80 12.95
C VAL A 110 16.20 1.49 13.17
N PRO A 111 16.57 0.24 13.53
CA PRO A 111 17.95 -0.13 13.79
C PRO A 111 18.82 0.01 12.52
N LYS A 112 20.13 0.19 12.72
CA LYS A 112 21.10 0.17 11.64
C LYS A 112 21.08 -1.19 10.93
N GLY A 113 20.85 -1.19 9.60
CA GLY A 113 20.71 -2.42 8.82
C GLY A 113 19.51 -3.29 9.20
N GLY A 114 18.59 -2.76 10.00
CA GLY A 114 17.38 -3.44 10.45
C GLY A 114 16.12 -2.85 9.80
N GLU A 115 14.96 -3.31 10.31
CA GLU A 115 13.66 -2.92 9.80
C GLU A 115 12.59 -2.94 10.89
N THR A 116 11.49 -2.22 10.66
CA THR A 116 10.27 -2.32 11.47
C THR A 116 9.09 -2.58 10.55
N ARG A 117 8.38 -3.69 10.75
CA ARG A 117 7.20 -4.08 9.95
C ARG A 117 5.93 -3.60 10.62
N ILE A 118 5.13 -2.84 9.89
CA ILE A 118 3.85 -2.32 10.38
C ILE A 118 2.72 -2.71 9.43
N ARG A 119 1.51 -2.75 9.98
CA ARG A 119 0.27 -2.87 9.21
C ARG A 119 -0.64 -1.70 9.53
N ILE A 120 -1.09 -1.04 8.48
CA ILE A 120 -2.02 0.08 8.55
C ILE A 120 -3.36 -0.38 8.01
N PHE A 121 -4.40 -0.26 8.82
CA PHE A 121 -5.80 -0.42 8.41
C PHE A 121 -6.40 0.96 8.25
N LYS A 122 -7.19 1.15 7.23
CA LYS A 122 -7.96 2.38 7.00
C LYS A 122 -9.11 2.13 6.01
N THR A 123 -10.07 3.03 5.99
CA THR A 123 -11.12 3.03 4.96
C THR A 123 -10.98 4.32 4.16
N TYR A 124 -10.94 4.20 2.84
CA TYR A 124 -11.04 5.35 1.95
C TYR A 124 -12.46 5.47 1.42
N THR A 125 -12.98 6.70 1.39
CA THR A 125 -14.09 7.10 0.54
C THR A 125 -13.52 7.91 -0.61
N ASP A 126 -13.70 7.42 -1.84
CA ASP A 126 -13.07 7.97 -3.06
C ASP A 126 -13.97 7.69 -4.27
N ALA A 127 -14.89 8.61 -4.56
CA ALA A 127 -15.84 8.50 -5.65
C ALA A 127 -15.20 8.57 -7.05
N VAL A 128 -13.93 8.99 -7.15
CA VAL A 128 -13.20 8.98 -8.42
C VAL A 128 -12.66 7.58 -8.71
N SER A 129 -12.15 6.91 -7.67
CA SER A 129 -11.57 5.56 -7.83
C SER A 129 -12.61 4.46 -7.81
N TYR A 130 -13.76 4.65 -7.13
CA TYR A 130 -14.76 3.61 -6.91
C TYR A 130 -16.17 4.14 -7.12
N THR A 131 -16.85 3.65 -8.14
CA THR A 131 -18.18 4.15 -8.56
C THR A 131 -19.15 3.03 -8.88
N LEU A 132 -20.45 3.33 -8.82
CA LEU A 132 -21.52 2.57 -9.45
C LEU A 132 -21.98 3.34 -10.70
N LYS A 133 -21.84 2.75 -11.90
CA LYS A 133 -22.21 3.34 -13.16
C LYS A 133 -23.03 2.34 -13.98
N ASP A 134 -24.24 2.73 -14.39
CA ASP A 134 -25.15 1.89 -15.19
C ASP A 134 -25.37 0.48 -14.59
N GLY A 135 -25.50 0.41 -13.27
CA GLY A 135 -25.66 -0.84 -12.52
C GLY A 135 -24.36 -1.66 -12.38
N GLN A 136 -23.24 -1.18 -12.90
CA GLN A 136 -21.94 -1.82 -12.80
C GLN A 136 -21.06 -1.12 -11.76
N LEU A 137 -20.37 -1.91 -10.94
CA LEU A 137 -19.29 -1.48 -10.11
C LEU A 137 -18.06 -1.23 -10.98
N VAL A 138 -17.45 -0.05 -10.84
CA VAL A 138 -16.19 0.30 -11.51
C VAL A 138 -15.18 0.73 -10.45
N PHE A 139 -14.07 0.00 -10.36
CA PHE A 139 -12.91 0.38 -9.54
C PHE A 139 -11.73 0.67 -10.47
N THR A 140 -11.24 1.91 -10.43
CA THR A 140 -10.10 2.37 -11.25
C THR A 140 -9.09 3.04 -10.37
N ARG A 141 -7.88 2.46 -10.29
CA ARG A 141 -6.84 3.01 -9.42
C ARG A 141 -5.44 2.60 -9.91
N PRO A 142 -4.49 3.53 -10.05
CA PRO A 142 -3.08 3.16 -10.22
C PRO A 142 -2.52 2.66 -8.89
N LEU A 143 -1.88 1.48 -8.92
CA LEU A 143 -1.33 0.78 -7.75
C LEU A 143 0.20 0.77 -7.82
N GLY A 144 0.85 1.47 -6.89
CA GLY A 144 2.32 1.61 -6.85
C GLY A 144 3.03 0.49 -6.07
N ILE A 145 2.29 -0.26 -5.26
CA ILE A 145 2.85 -1.33 -4.42
C ILE A 145 3.11 -2.57 -5.30
N LYS A 146 4.16 -3.35 -5.00
CA LYS A 146 4.48 -4.56 -5.79
C LYS A 146 3.40 -5.63 -5.73
N ARG A 147 2.76 -5.83 -4.57
CA ARG A 147 1.74 -6.85 -4.38
C ARG A 147 0.42 -6.22 -3.94
N ASN A 148 -0.61 -6.39 -4.76
CA ASN A 148 -1.92 -5.81 -4.51
C ASN A 148 -3.01 -6.85 -4.69
N VAL A 149 -4.06 -6.73 -3.90
CA VAL A 149 -5.26 -7.54 -4.00
C VAL A 149 -6.48 -6.63 -3.97
N VAL A 150 -7.45 -6.90 -4.83
CA VAL A 150 -8.78 -6.27 -4.80
C VAL A 150 -9.82 -7.36 -4.58
N VAL A 151 -10.66 -7.21 -3.56
CA VAL A 151 -11.77 -8.12 -3.26
C VAL A 151 -13.07 -7.41 -3.53
N LEU A 152 -13.91 -8.01 -4.38
CA LEU A 152 -15.23 -7.47 -4.73
C LEU A 152 -16.21 -7.61 -3.56
N PRO A 153 -17.25 -6.79 -3.47
CA PRO A 153 -18.33 -7.00 -2.51
C PRO A 153 -19.03 -8.33 -2.77
N LYS A 154 -19.66 -8.90 -1.75
CA LYS A 154 -20.42 -10.13 -1.88
C LYS A 154 -21.59 -9.95 -2.87
N GLY A 155 -21.82 -10.96 -3.74
CA GLY A 155 -22.87 -10.94 -4.75
C GLY A 155 -22.51 -10.14 -6.02
N TRP A 156 -21.23 -9.90 -6.24
CA TRP A 156 -20.74 -9.29 -7.48
C TRP A 156 -19.81 -10.25 -8.23
N GLU A 157 -19.92 -10.29 -9.55
CA GLU A 157 -19.04 -11.05 -10.43
C GLU A 157 -18.18 -10.13 -11.31
N LEU A 158 -16.96 -10.56 -11.57
CA LEU A 158 -16.01 -9.85 -12.42
C LEU A 158 -16.46 -9.94 -13.89
N ILE A 159 -16.53 -8.77 -14.57
CA ILE A 159 -16.82 -8.70 -16.02
C ILE A 159 -15.55 -8.35 -16.80
N GLU A 160 -14.78 -7.37 -16.29
CA GLU A 160 -13.59 -6.86 -16.95
C GLU A 160 -12.47 -6.63 -15.92
N CYS A 161 -11.27 -7.00 -16.31
CA CYS A 161 -10.04 -6.64 -15.61
C CYS A 161 -9.02 -6.21 -16.66
N ALA A 162 -8.73 -4.89 -16.72
CA ALA A 162 -7.87 -4.34 -17.77
C ALA A 162 -6.38 -4.69 -17.60
N SER A 163 -5.96 -5.04 -16.38
CA SER A 163 -4.58 -5.46 -16.11
C SER A 163 -4.52 -6.96 -15.82
N PRO A 164 -3.45 -7.67 -16.22
CA PRO A 164 -3.26 -9.06 -15.88
C PRO A 164 -3.34 -9.28 -14.36
N GLY A 165 -4.11 -10.28 -13.93
CA GLY A 165 -4.30 -10.62 -12.52
C GLY A 165 -4.76 -12.06 -12.35
N ILE A 166 -4.53 -12.61 -11.17
CA ILE A 166 -4.99 -13.95 -10.78
C ILE A 166 -6.35 -13.79 -10.11
N VAL A 167 -7.38 -14.40 -10.70
CA VAL A 167 -8.75 -14.40 -10.16
C VAL A 167 -8.93 -15.65 -9.32
N SER A 168 -9.46 -15.49 -8.11
CA SER A 168 -9.82 -16.58 -7.20
C SER A 168 -11.10 -16.24 -6.44
N ILE A 169 -11.63 -17.21 -5.70
CA ILE A 169 -12.81 -17.05 -4.86
C ILE A 169 -12.39 -17.24 -3.41
N ASP A 170 -12.72 -16.26 -2.57
CA ASP A 170 -12.51 -16.36 -1.13
C ASP A 170 -13.48 -17.36 -0.49
N PRO A 171 -13.20 -17.91 0.70
CA PRO A 171 -14.07 -18.85 1.37
C PRO A 171 -15.51 -18.34 1.62
N ASP A 172 -15.70 -17.02 1.67
CA ASP A 172 -16.99 -16.36 1.83
C ASP A 172 -17.73 -16.11 0.50
N GLY A 173 -17.18 -16.60 -0.62
CA GLY A 173 -17.73 -16.49 -1.97
C GLY A 173 -17.42 -15.18 -2.69
N ARG A 174 -16.62 -14.27 -2.12
CA ARG A 174 -16.21 -13.04 -2.80
C ARG A 174 -15.14 -13.32 -3.85
N ILE A 175 -15.20 -12.59 -4.96
CA ILE A 175 -14.15 -12.62 -5.99
C ILE A 175 -12.94 -11.81 -5.50
N ARG A 176 -11.78 -12.43 -5.61
CA ARG A 176 -10.46 -11.86 -5.32
C ARG A 176 -9.67 -11.73 -6.62
N VAL A 177 -9.09 -10.56 -6.88
CA VAL A 177 -8.17 -10.35 -7.99
C VAL A 177 -6.82 -9.91 -7.43
N SER A 178 -5.80 -10.71 -7.66
CA SER A 178 -4.44 -10.46 -7.18
C SER A 178 -3.56 -9.94 -8.32
N PHE A 179 -2.80 -8.90 -8.05
CA PHE A 179 -1.91 -8.24 -9.01
C PHE A 179 -0.47 -8.25 -8.51
N LEU A 180 0.44 -8.49 -9.43
CA LEU A 180 1.88 -8.25 -9.25
C LEU A 180 2.28 -7.06 -10.13
N ASN A 181 2.71 -5.97 -9.49
CA ASN A 181 3.29 -4.85 -10.21
C ASN A 181 4.80 -5.10 -10.38
N ASP A 182 5.20 -5.57 -11.55
CA ASP A 182 6.60 -5.79 -11.95
C ASP A 182 7.23 -4.56 -12.61
N ARG A 183 6.47 -3.46 -12.75
CA ARG A 183 6.89 -2.21 -13.38
C ARG A 183 7.66 -1.34 -12.38
N ASP A 184 8.42 -0.38 -12.92
CA ASP A 184 9.07 0.67 -12.11
C ASP A 184 8.10 1.80 -11.72
N ASP A 185 6.94 1.89 -12.41
CA ASP A 185 5.87 2.84 -12.15
C ASP A 185 4.62 2.15 -11.55
N GLN A 186 3.50 2.86 -11.52
CA GLN A 186 2.24 2.34 -11.01
C GLN A 186 1.54 1.45 -12.05
N LEU A 187 1.01 0.31 -11.61
CA LEU A 187 0.15 -0.54 -12.41
C LEU A 187 -1.25 0.11 -12.53
N PRO A 188 -1.72 0.47 -13.75
CA PRO A 188 -3.07 0.99 -13.94
C PRO A 188 -4.07 -0.16 -13.82
N VAL A 189 -4.85 -0.18 -12.74
CA VAL A 189 -5.88 -1.21 -12.53
C VAL A 189 -7.25 -0.62 -12.81
N LYS A 190 -8.04 -1.33 -13.64
CA LYS A 190 -9.47 -1.11 -13.83
C LYS A 190 -10.19 -2.44 -13.71
N ILE A 191 -11.15 -2.51 -12.82
CA ILE A 191 -12.04 -3.65 -12.61
C ILE A 191 -13.47 -3.19 -12.86
N VAL A 192 -14.23 -3.97 -13.64
CA VAL A 192 -15.66 -3.81 -13.80
C VAL A 192 -16.35 -5.08 -13.33
N ALA A 193 -17.40 -4.92 -12.52
CA ALA A 193 -18.18 -6.04 -12.01
C ALA A 193 -19.68 -5.74 -12.10
N ARG A 194 -20.50 -6.78 -12.19
CA ARG A 194 -21.96 -6.67 -12.16
C ARG A 194 -22.52 -7.42 -10.95
N ARG A 195 -23.71 -7.03 -10.52
CA ARG A 195 -24.42 -7.75 -9.47
C ARG A 195 -24.91 -9.09 -10.01
N LEU A 196 -24.77 -10.13 -9.22
CA LEU A 196 -25.41 -11.43 -9.49
C LEU A 196 -26.93 -11.30 -9.32
N PRO A 197 -27.71 -12.03 -10.13
CA PRO A 197 -29.17 -12.04 -10.04
C PRO A 197 -29.68 -12.44 -8.65
#